data_fe58f8e600094d1431f1a7fb8ffa9d38
#
_entry.id   fe58f8e600094d1431f1a7fb8ffa9d38
#
_cell.length_a   1.000
_cell.length_b   1.000
_cell.length_c   1.000
_cell.angle_alpha   90.00
_cell.angle_beta   90.00
_cell.angle_gamma   90.00
#
_symmetry.space_group_name_H-M   'P 1'
#
loop_
_entity.id
_entity.type
_entity.pdbx_description
1 polymer ?
#
loop_
_entity_poly.entity_id
_entity_poly.type
_entity_poly.pdbx_seq_one_letter_code
_entity_poly.pdbx_strand_id
1 'polypeptide(L)'
;VVVLWQILASTPLVGVLWDTDASELPRLVSYIRIMTCALPVVAAAYLNVAIFQATDHYELQGSMSIPYNAFLAVFLLTLGARWGIKGVVIASSCAWLLQLGMSIPYARKEHYVYRPVLDRGADYVGTYFKTALVTVLTTSVFLFCYLIDTSTAASFNDSAVSAFYYADKLFTPLTTSVLYSIS
;
A
#
# COMPACT_ATOMS: atom_id res chain seq x y z
N VAL A 1 15.74 5.66 -0.04
CA VAL A 1 14.62 5.21 0.79
C VAL A 1 14.48 3.70 0.72
N VAL A 2 14.32 3.08 -0.47
CA VAL A 2 14.14 1.61 -0.62
C VAL A 2 15.33 0.81 -0.07
N VAL A 3 16.56 1.24 -0.35
CA VAL A 3 17.78 0.59 0.17
C VAL A 3 17.87 0.71 1.69
N LEU A 4 17.57 1.89 2.24
CA LEU A 4 17.54 2.12 3.68
C LEU A 4 16.49 1.22 4.35
N TRP A 5 15.30 1.11 3.74
CA TRP A 5 14.23 0.25 4.24
C TRP A 5 14.57 -1.24 4.12
N GLN A 6 15.29 -1.65 3.08
CA GLN A 6 15.81 -3.01 2.97
C GLN A 6 16.83 -3.37 4.06
N ILE A 7 17.61 -2.39 4.50
CA ILE A 7 18.53 -2.54 5.64
C ILE A 7 17.73 -2.57 6.95
N LEU A 8 16.70 -1.71 7.08
CA LEU A 8 15.83 -1.67 8.26
C LEU A 8 14.91 -2.90 8.35
N ALA A 9 14.48 -3.47 7.22
CA ALA A 9 13.82 -4.79 7.16
C ALA A 9 14.83 -5.94 7.34
N SER A 10 15.92 -5.68 8.06
CA SER A 10 16.90 -6.70 8.45
C SER A 10 16.32 -7.59 9.55
N THR A 11 16.82 -8.81 9.60
CA THR A 11 16.41 -9.87 10.51
C THR A 11 16.19 -9.44 11.97
N PRO A 12 17.06 -8.59 12.59
CA PRO A 12 16.86 -8.21 14.00
C PRO A 12 15.64 -7.31 14.22
N LEU A 13 15.32 -6.42 13.31
CA LEU A 13 14.21 -5.47 13.48
C LEU A 13 12.84 -6.16 13.33
N VAL A 14 12.74 -7.08 12.38
CA VAL A 14 11.54 -7.89 12.18
C VAL A 14 11.32 -8.84 13.37
N GLY A 15 12.37 -9.43 13.92
CA GLY A 15 12.28 -10.30 15.09
C GLY A 15 11.87 -9.59 16.38
N VAL A 16 12.21 -8.31 16.52
CA VAL A 16 11.79 -7.48 17.68
C VAL A 16 10.34 -7.00 17.55
N LEU A 17 9.89 -6.69 16.33
CA LEU A 17 8.55 -6.19 16.09
C LEU A 17 7.47 -7.28 16.04
N TRP A 18 7.84 -8.46 15.59
CA TRP A 18 6.96 -9.63 15.54
C TRP A 18 7.63 -10.74 16.34
N ASP A 19 7.05 -11.10 17.46
CA ASP A 19 7.48 -12.23 18.32
C ASP A 19 7.28 -13.55 17.56
N THR A 20 8.11 -13.75 16.54
CA THR A 20 8.01 -14.82 15.55
C THR A 20 9.10 -15.85 15.82
N ASP A 21 8.75 -17.12 15.72
CA ASP A 21 9.71 -18.22 15.80
C ASP A 21 10.91 -18.01 14.88
N ALA A 22 12.11 -18.26 15.40
CA ALA A 22 13.36 -18.08 14.66
C ALA A 22 13.40 -18.85 13.31
N SER A 23 12.62 -19.90 13.17
CA SER A 23 12.48 -20.71 11.95
C SER A 23 11.70 -20.01 10.82
N GLU A 24 10.71 -19.19 11.15
CA GLU A 24 9.86 -18.48 10.18
C GLU A 24 10.39 -17.10 9.81
N LEU A 25 11.28 -16.56 10.65
CA LEU A 25 11.85 -15.21 10.48
C LEU A 25 12.50 -14.97 9.09
N PRO A 26 13.30 -15.89 8.52
CA PRO A 26 13.91 -15.69 7.20
C PRO A 26 12.87 -15.60 6.07
N ARG A 27 11.77 -16.34 6.19
CA ARG A 27 10.65 -16.29 5.23
C ARG A 27 9.95 -14.95 5.29
N LEU A 28 9.62 -14.49 6.50
CA LEU A 28 8.96 -13.20 6.73
C LEU A 28 9.79 -12.04 6.18
N VAL A 29 11.10 -12.02 6.49
CA VAL A 29 12.05 -11.03 5.96
C VAL A 29 12.08 -11.04 4.43
N SER A 30 12.09 -12.22 3.81
CA SER A 30 12.04 -12.34 2.34
C SER A 30 10.76 -11.72 1.76
N TYR A 31 9.60 -11.96 2.36
CA TYR A 31 8.33 -11.42 1.92
C TYR A 31 8.29 -9.89 2.04
N ILE A 32 8.75 -9.35 3.18
CA ILE A 32 8.84 -7.91 3.41
C ILE A 32 9.77 -7.27 2.36
N ARG A 33 10.90 -7.87 2.06
CA ARG A 33 11.84 -7.37 1.04
C ARG A 33 11.22 -7.32 -0.36
N ILE A 34 10.48 -8.35 -0.76
CA ILE A 34 9.80 -8.38 -2.06
C ILE A 34 8.74 -7.26 -2.12
N MET A 35 7.91 -7.12 -1.10
CA MET A 35 6.89 -6.07 -1.04
C MET A 35 7.50 -4.66 -1.02
N THR A 36 8.62 -4.50 -0.32
CA THR A 36 9.32 -3.21 -0.24
C THR A 36 9.91 -2.80 -1.59
N CYS A 37 10.35 -3.75 -2.42
CA CYS A 37 10.79 -3.46 -3.78
C CYS A 37 9.66 -2.90 -4.66
N ALA A 38 8.40 -3.18 -4.35
CA ALA A 38 7.26 -2.63 -5.05
C ALA A 38 6.90 -1.18 -4.65
N LEU A 39 7.41 -0.66 -3.53
CA LEU A 39 7.07 0.68 -3.03
C LEU A 39 7.26 1.83 -4.04
N PRO A 40 8.33 1.89 -4.85
CA PRO A 40 8.46 2.93 -5.88
C PRO A 40 7.36 2.85 -6.94
N VAL A 41 6.93 1.63 -7.28
CA VAL A 41 5.84 1.37 -8.24
C VAL A 41 4.52 1.83 -7.64
N VAL A 42 4.27 1.50 -6.38
CA VAL A 42 3.09 1.94 -5.61
C VAL A 42 3.05 3.47 -5.55
N ALA A 43 4.16 4.12 -5.21
CA ALA A 43 4.25 5.57 -5.16
C ALA A 43 3.95 6.23 -6.52
N ALA A 44 4.48 5.66 -7.61
CA ALA A 44 4.20 6.14 -8.96
C ALA A 44 2.72 5.94 -9.36
N ALA A 45 2.11 4.82 -8.97
CA ALA A 45 0.68 4.58 -9.22
C ALA A 45 -0.20 5.60 -8.46
N TYR A 46 0.10 5.88 -7.19
CA TYR A 46 -0.62 6.91 -6.42
C TYR A 46 -0.38 8.33 -6.95
N LEU A 47 0.79 8.61 -7.52
CA LEU A 47 1.03 9.88 -8.20
C LEU A 47 0.10 10.07 -9.39
N ASN A 48 -0.14 9.01 -10.19
CA ASN A 48 -1.12 9.07 -11.29
C ASN A 48 -2.55 9.29 -10.75
N VAL A 49 -2.93 8.66 -9.64
CA VAL A 49 -4.22 8.90 -8.98
C VAL A 49 -4.36 10.37 -8.59
N ALA A 50 -3.31 10.97 -8.01
CA ALA A 50 -3.31 12.39 -7.65
C ALA A 50 -3.44 13.31 -8.88
N ILE A 51 -2.84 12.94 -10.03
CA ILE A 51 -3.02 13.67 -11.30
C ILE A 51 -4.48 13.60 -11.75
N PHE A 52 -5.11 12.43 -11.72
CA PHE A 52 -6.51 12.28 -12.12
C PHE A 52 -7.46 13.06 -11.21
N GLN A 53 -7.17 13.14 -9.91
CA GLN A 53 -7.90 14.02 -8.99
C GLN A 53 -7.74 15.49 -9.35
N ALA A 54 -6.52 15.92 -9.68
CA ALA A 54 -6.21 17.31 -10.03
C ALA A 54 -6.79 17.75 -11.38
N THR A 55 -7.13 16.79 -12.25
CA THR A 55 -7.73 17.02 -13.58
C THR A 55 -9.24 16.69 -13.61
N ASP A 56 -9.87 16.53 -12.44
CA ASP A 56 -11.30 16.23 -12.27
C ASP A 56 -11.78 14.91 -12.91
N HIS A 57 -10.86 13.98 -13.19
CA HIS A 57 -11.17 12.65 -13.72
C HIS A 57 -11.41 11.63 -12.59
N TYR A 58 -12.45 11.84 -11.80
CA TYR A 58 -12.78 11.01 -10.64
C TYR A 58 -13.17 9.58 -11.02
N GLU A 59 -13.72 9.36 -12.21
CA GLU A 59 -14.05 8.03 -12.75
C GLU A 59 -12.78 7.18 -12.97
N LEU A 60 -11.68 7.79 -13.44
CA LEU A 60 -10.39 7.11 -13.59
C LEU A 60 -9.80 6.81 -12.21
N GLN A 61 -9.83 7.77 -11.29
CA GLN A 61 -9.39 7.56 -9.92
C GLN A 61 -10.13 6.38 -9.26
N GLY A 62 -11.46 6.36 -9.33
CA GLY A 62 -12.27 5.30 -8.72
C GLY A 62 -12.01 3.93 -9.34
N SER A 63 -11.73 3.87 -10.64
CA SER A 63 -11.45 2.61 -11.34
C SER A 63 -10.03 2.08 -11.18
N MET A 64 -9.08 2.88 -10.65
CA MET A 64 -7.66 2.51 -10.55
C MET A 64 -7.38 1.27 -9.71
N SER A 65 -8.22 0.96 -8.72
CA SER A 65 -8.05 -0.24 -7.90
C SER A 65 -8.52 -1.53 -8.57
N ILE A 66 -9.30 -1.44 -9.65
CA ILE A 66 -9.88 -2.60 -10.35
C ILE A 66 -8.80 -3.53 -10.91
N PRO A 67 -7.79 -3.05 -11.67
CA PRO A 67 -6.76 -3.92 -12.23
C PRO A 67 -5.98 -4.70 -11.17
N TYR A 68 -5.64 -4.05 -10.06
CA TYR A 68 -4.95 -4.68 -8.94
C TYR A 68 -5.78 -5.82 -8.33
N ASN A 69 -7.03 -5.53 -7.97
CA ASN A 69 -7.91 -6.50 -7.32
C ASN A 69 -8.29 -7.64 -8.28
N ALA A 70 -8.58 -7.34 -9.55
CA ALA A 70 -8.88 -8.35 -10.55
C ALA A 70 -7.70 -9.31 -10.77
N PHE A 71 -6.49 -8.78 -10.89
CA PHE A 71 -5.29 -9.61 -11.04
C PHE A 71 -5.08 -10.53 -9.84
N LEU A 72 -5.20 -10.01 -8.62
CA LEU A 72 -5.08 -10.82 -7.40
C LEU A 72 -6.18 -11.88 -7.30
N ALA A 73 -7.43 -11.54 -7.63
CA ALA A 73 -8.53 -12.49 -7.61
C ALA A 73 -8.28 -13.63 -8.60
N VAL A 74 -7.90 -13.33 -9.84
CA VAL A 74 -7.56 -14.34 -10.84
C VAL A 74 -6.38 -15.20 -10.38
N PHE A 75 -5.32 -14.59 -9.84
CA PHE A 75 -4.17 -15.33 -9.31
C PHE A 75 -4.57 -16.28 -8.17
N LEU A 76 -5.35 -15.81 -7.20
CA LEU A 76 -5.80 -16.63 -6.06
C LEU A 76 -6.65 -17.81 -6.51
N LEU A 77 -7.56 -17.61 -7.45
CA LEU A 77 -8.44 -18.65 -7.98
C LEU A 77 -7.69 -19.70 -8.82
N THR A 78 -6.61 -19.30 -9.51
CA THR A 78 -5.91 -20.19 -10.45
C THR A 78 -4.64 -20.80 -9.87
N LEU A 79 -3.79 -20.00 -9.24
CA LEU A 79 -2.44 -20.38 -8.81
C LEU A 79 -2.24 -20.31 -7.29
N GLY A 80 -3.15 -19.68 -6.55
CA GLY A 80 -3.01 -19.42 -5.12
C GLY A 80 -2.76 -20.70 -4.31
N ALA A 81 -3.49 -21.77 -4.59
CA ALA A 81 -3.33 -23.06 -3.90
C ALA A 81 -1.96 -23.72 -4.15
N ARG A 82 -1.33 -23.46 -5.31
CA ARG A 82 -0.04 -24.07 -5.67
C ARG A 82 1.16 -23.28 -5.15
N TRP A 83 1.06 -21.97 -5.13
CA TRP A 83 2.19 -21.07 -4.83
C TRP A 83 2.18 -20.56 -3.40
N GLY A 84 1.08 -20.76 -2.67
CA GLY A 84 0.94 -20.35 -1.28
C GLY A 84 1.21 -18.84 -1.06
N ILE A 85 1.59 -18.50 0.17
CA ILE A 85 1.81 -17.09 0.59
C ILE A 85 2.89 -16.40 -0.24
N LYS A 86 3.99 -17.09 -0.57
CA LYS A 86 5.05 -16.52 -1.40
C LYS A 86 4.53 -16.08 -2.77
N GLY A 87 3.67 -16.88 -3.37
CA GLY A 87 3.03 -16.55 -4.63
C GLY A 87 2.15 -15.31 -4.53
N VAL A 88 1.38 -15.18 -3.46
CA VAL A 88 0.54 -14.00 -3.20
C VAL A 88 1.37 -12.72 -3.07
N VAL A 89 2.50 -12.77 -2.38
CA VAL A 89 3.42 -11.63 -2.23
C VAL A 89 3.98 -11.18 -3.59
N ILE A 90 4.40 -12.13 -4.42
CA ILE A 90 4.89 -11.84 -5.78
C ILE A 90 3.76 -11.31 -6.66
N ALA A 91 2.60 -11.95 -6.62
CA ALA A 91 1.43 -11.54 -7.39
C ALA A 91 0.96 -10.13 -7.02
N SER A 92 0.99 -9.77 -5.73
CA SER A 92 0.69 -8.41 -5.27
C SER A 92 1.65 -7.38 -5.87
N SER A 93 2.95 -7.68 -5.91
CA SER A 93 3.94 -6.80 -6.54
C SER A 93 3.72 -6.66 -8.05
N CYS A 94 3.37 -7.76 -8.74
CA CYS A 94 3.00 -7.74 -10.16
C CYS A 94 1.70 -6.98 -10.41
N ALA A 95 0.72 -7.08 -9.52
CA ALA A 95 -0.54 -6.35 -9.61
C ALA A 95 -0.33 -4.83 -9.55
N TRP A 96 0.60 -4.34 -8.73
CA TRP A 96 0.99 -2.93 -8.71
C TRP A 96 1.65 -2.48 -10.00
N LEU A 97 2.51 -3.32 -10.61
CA LEU A 97 3.09 -3.04 -11.92
C LEU A 97 2.01 -2.96 -13.01
N LEU A 98 1.03 -3.86 -12.98
CA LEU A 98 -0.09 -3.86 -13.91
C LEU A 98 -0.92 -2.58 -13.75
N GLN A 99 -1.27 -2.21 -12.52
CA GLN A 99 -2.02 -0.98 -12.22
C GLN A 99 -1.27 0.26 -12.72
N LEU A 100 0.02 0.38 -12.42
CA LEU A 100 0.85 1.46 -12.92
C LEU A 100 0.89 1.47 -14.46
N GLY A 101 1.12 0.31 -15.08
CA GLY A 101 1.16 0.18 -16.54
C GLY A 101 -0.13 0.64 -17.22
N MET A 102 -1.28 0.32 -16.64
CA MET A 102 -2.59 0.73 -17.15
C MET A 102 -2.87 2.22 -16.90
N SER A 103 -2.30 2.83 -15.87
CA SER A 103 -2.50 4.26 -15.56
C SER A 103 -1.67 5.22 -16.44
N ILE A 104 -0.49 4.79 -16.89
CA ILE A 104 0.43 5.63 -17.68
C ILE A 104 -0.21 6.20 -18.97
N PRO A 105 -0.93 5.43 -19.79
CA PRO A 105 -1.56 5.97 -21.01
C PRO A 105 -2.55 7.10 -20.72
N TYR A 106 -3.31 6.99 -19.64
CA TYR A 106 -4.26 8.03 -19.23
C TYR A 106 -3.55 9.28 -18.73
N ALA A 107 -2.51 9.14 -17.90
CA ALA A 107 -1.70 10.27 -17.45
C ALA A 107 -1.02 11.01 -18.62
N ARG A 108 -0.61 10.28 -19.66
CA ARG A 108 -0.05 10.88 -20.90
C ARG A 108 -1.09 11.66 -21.71
N LYS A 109 -2.35 11.22 -21.72
CA LYS A 109 -3.44 11.96 -22.38
C LYS A 109 -3.69 13.33 -21.74
N GLU A 110 -3.47 13.42 -20.42
CA GLU A 110 -3.53 14.69 -19.67
C GLU A 110 -2.27 15.56 -19.87
N HIS A 111 -1.46 15.28 -20.90
CA HIS A 111 -0.21 15.98 -21.20
C HIS A 111 0.80 15.99 -20.04
N TYR A 112 0.63 15.08 -19.08
CA TYR A 112 1.56 14.97 -17.96
C TYR A 112 2.85 14.27 -18.40
N VAL A 113 3.97 14.99 -18.23
CA VAL A 113 5.30 14.47 -18.53
C VAL A 113 6.09 14.36 -17.24
N TYR A 114 6.50 13.14 -16.89
CA TYR A 114 7.39 12.92 -15.76
C TYR A 114 8.76 13.55 -16.02
N ARG A 115 9.00 14.72 -15.44
CA ARG A 115 10.32 15.36 -15.46
C ARG A 115 10.80 15.49 -14.01
N PRO A 116 11.94 14.90 -13.64
CA PRO A 116 12.53 15.14 -12.34
C PRO A 116 13.06 16.59 -12.31
N VAL A 117 12.34 17.46 -11.64
CA VAL A 117 12.76 18.84 -11.41
C VAL A 117 13.13 18.98 -9.94
N LEU A 118 14.39 19.31 -9.67
CA LEU A 118 14.93 19.62 -8.36
C LEU A 118 15.10 21.12 -8.19
N ASP A 119 13.99 21.84 -8.20
CA ASP A 119 14.00 23.28 -7.89
C ASP A 119 13.78 23.48 -6.39
N ARG A 120 14.88 23.58 -5.66
CA ARG A 120 14.86 23.80 -4.20
C ARG A 120 14.48 25.22 -3.80
N GLY A 121 14.44 26.16 -4.74
CA GLY A 121 14.12 27.56 -4.50
C GLY A 121 12.65 27.91 -4.69
N ALA A 122 11.83 26.97 -5.15
CA ALA A 122 10.42 27.24 -5.39
C ALA A 122 9.64 27.33 -4.06
N ASP A 123 8.92 28.42 -3.87
CA ASP A 123 8.16 28.71 -2.64
C ASP A 123 7.16 27.61 -2.24
N TYR A 124 6.63 26.89 -3.22
CA TYR A 124 5.69 25.78 -2.97
C TYR A 124 6.34 24.54 -2.34
N VAL A 125 7.66 24.36 -2.46
CA VAL A 125 8.36 23.16 -1.93
C VAL A 125 8.27 23.12 -0.40
N GLY A 126 8.47 24.26 0.27
CA GLY A 126 8.33 24.35 1.73
C GLY A 126 6.92 24.04 2.20
N THR A 127 5.91 24.58 1.53
CA THR A 127 4.50 24.32 1.84
C THR A 127 4.14 22.85 1.61
N TYR A 128 4.61 22.26 0.50
CA TYR A 128 4.40 20.85 0.21
C TYR A 128 4.98 19.94 1.30
N PHE A 129 6.23 20.16 1.71
CA PHE A 129 6.85 19.36 2.76
C PHE A 129 6.14 19.51 4.12
N LYS A 130 5.70 20.70 4.48
CA LYS A 130 4.94 20.93 5.70
C LYS A 130 3.60 20.15 5.67
N THR A 131 2.86 20.25 4.57
CA THR A 131 1.60 19.53 4.40
C THR A 131 1.82 18.02 4.39
N ALA A 132 2.82 17.55 3.65
CA ALA A 132 3.17 16.13 3.60
C ALA A 132 3.55 15.59 4.99
N LEU A 133 4.33 16.35 5.78
CA LEU A 133 4.69 15.94 7.14
C LEU A 133 3.46 15.80 8.04
N VAL A 134 2.54 16.76 8.01
CA VAL A 134 1.30 16.69 8.78
C VAL A 134 0.46 15.48 8.36
N THR A 135 0.33 15.24 7.05
CA THR A 135 -0.41 14.08 6.52
C THR A 135 0.24 12.76 6.97
N VAL A 136 1.57 12.65 6.89
CA VAL A 136 2.30 11.46 7.34
C VAL A 136 2.08 11.23 8.84
N LEU A 137 2.19 12.27 9.67
CA LEU A 137 1.96 12.15 11.12
C LEU A 137 0.52 11.69 11.42
N THR A 138 -0.48 12.30 10.79
CA THR A 138 -1.89 11.91 10.97
C THR A 138 -2.13 10.47 10.55
N THR A 139 -1.66 10.07 9.37
CA THR A 139 -1.78 8.69 8.88
C THR A 139 -1.05 7.70 9.79
N SER A 140 0.11 8.09 10.33
CA SER A 140 0.88 7.25 11.25
C SER A 140 0.11 6.96 12.52
N VAL A 141 -0.63 7.93 13.06
CA VAL A 141 -1.48 7.69 14.25
C VAL A 141 -2.51 6.60 13.99
N PHE A 142 -3.21 6.65 12.85
CA PHE A 142 -4.15 5.59 12.46
C PHE A 142 -3.50 4.22 12.35
N LEU A 143 -2.30 4.16 11.74
CA LEU A 143 -1.55 2.91 11.62
C LEU A 143 -1.12 2.37 12.99
N PHE A 144 -0.71 3.23 13.92
CA PHE A 144 -0.39 2.81 15.29
C PHE A 144 -1.63 2.27 16.03
N CYS A 145 -2.77 2.94 15.94
CA CYS A 145 -4.02 2.42 16.50
C CYS A 145 -4.36 1.04 15.93
N TYR A 146 -4.29 0.89 14.60
CA TYR A 146 -4.54 -0.39 13.94
C TYR A 146 -3.55 -1.50 14.38
N LEU A 147 -2.27 -1.16 14.58
CA LEU A 147 -1.28 -2.09 15.10
C LEU A 147 -1.59 -2.53 16.53
N ILE A 148 -2.00 -1.61 17.39
CA ILE A 148 -2.40 -1.91 18.79
C ILE A 148 -3.61 -2.85 18.77
N ASP A 149 -4.64 -2.52 17.99
CA ASP A 149 -5.85 -3.34 17.89
C ASP A 149 -5.53 -4.75 17.37
N THR A 150 -4.71 -4.86 16.33
CA THR A 150 -4.29 -6.15 15.77
C THR A 150 -3.44 -6.94 16.75
N SER A 151 -2.50 -6.30 17.47
CA SER A 151 -1.69 -6.94 18.49
C SER A 151 -2.54 -7.43 19.67
N THR A 152 -3.53 -6.63 20.06
CA THR A 152 -4.49 -7.04 21.08
C THR A 152 -5.32 -8.22 20.65
N ALA A 153 -5.83 -8.23 19.40
CA ALA A 153 -6.53 -9.37 18.85
C ALA A 153 -5.66 -10.63 18.82
N ALA A 154 -4.38 -10.50 18.48
CA ALA A 154 -3.42 -11.60 18.45
C ALA A 154 -3.18 -12.22 19.85
N SER A 155 -3.29 -11.42 20.92
CA SER A 155 -3.13 -11.93 22.28
C SER A 155 -4.24 -12.88 22.73
N PHE A 156 -5.39 -12.90 22.05
CA PHE A 156 -6.49 -13.81 22.36
C PHE A 156 -6.30 -15.17 21.68
N ASN A 157 -6.19 -15.19 20.36
CA ASN A 157 -5.89 -16.36 19.52
C ASN A 157 -5.74 -15.95 18.05
N ASP A 158 -5.18 -16.84 17.21
CA ASP A 158 -4.96 -16.59 15.77
C ASP A 158 -6.26 -16.34 14.99
N SER A 159 -7.38 -16.94 15.41
CA SER A 159 -8.68 -16.75 14.76
C SER A 159 -9.26 -15.36 15.05
N ALA A 160 -8.93 -14.72 16.17
CA ALA A 160 -9.38 -13.40 16.52
C ALA A 160 -8.79 -12.33 15.58
N VAL A 161 -7.52 -12.47 15.17
CA VAL A 161 -6.89 -11.60 14.17
C VAL A 161 -7.63 -11.68 12.83
N SER A 162 -7.95 -12.88 12.39
CA SER A 162 -8.69 -13.10 11.15
C SER A 162 -10.10 -12.50 11.23
N ALA A 163 -10.80 -12.71 12.33
CA ALA A 163 -12.14 -12.16 12.56
C ALA A 163 -12.12 -10.63 12.59
N PHE A 164 -11.14 -10.02 13.27
CA PHE A 164 -10.94 -8.57 13.31
C PHE A 164 -10.70 -8.02 11.91
N TYR A 165 -9.81 -8.65 11.14
CA TYR A 165 -9.49 -8.24 9.77
C TYR A 165 -10.73 -8.30 8.85
N TYR A 166 -11.53 -9.37 8.92
CA TYR A 166 -12.75 -9.48 8.12
C TYR A 166 -13.80 -8.45 8.54
N ALA A 167 -13.96 -8.21 9.85
CA ALA A 167 -14.87 -7.18 10.35
C ALA A 167 -14.46 -5.78 9.85
N ASP A 168 -13.19 -5.44 9.93
CA ASP A 168 -12.64 -4.18 9.41
C ASP A 168 -12.89 -4.03 7.90
N LYS A 169 -12.63 -5.08 7.11
CA LYS A 169 -12.85 -5.07 5.65
C LYS A 169 -14.31 -4.94 5.23
N LEU A 170 -15.25 -5.33 6.07
CA LEU A 170 -16.69 -5.14 5.84
C LEU A 170 -17.16 -3.77 6.33
N PHE A 171 -16.70 -3.34 7.49
CA PHE A 171 -17.18 -2.12 8.14
C PHE A 171 -16.58 -0.85 7.52
N THR A 172 -15.29 -0.83 7.25
CA THR A 172 -14.58 0.36 6.77
C THR A 172 -15.12 0.88 5.42
N PRO A 173 -15.36 0.05 4.38
CA PRO A 173 -15.94 0.55 3.14
C PRO A 173 -17.36 1.11 3.29
N LEU A 174 -18.18 0.51 4.19
CA LEU A 174 -19.53 0.99 4.43
C LEU A 174 -19.52 2.36 5.11
N THR A 175 -18.74 2.52 6.17
CA THR A 175 -18.64 3.79 6.90
C THR A 175 -18.00 4.89 6.06
N THR A 176 -16.91 4.59 5.34
CA THR A 176 -16.26 5.57 4.46
C THR A 176 -17.16 5.98 3.31
N SER A 177 -17.86 5.06 2.66
CA SER A 177 -18.78 5.39 1.56
C SER A 177 -19.91 6.32 2.01
N VAL A 178 -20.50 6.06 3.18
CA VAL A 178 -21.56 6.91 3.74
C VAL A 178 -21.00 8.28 4.15
N LEU A 179 -19.88 8.32 4.86
CA LEU A 179 -19.29 9.57 5.34
C LEU A 179 -18.81 10.47 4.19
N TYR A 180 -18.17 9.89 3.17
CA TYR A 180 -17.71 10.66 2.00
C TYR A 180 -18.86 11.08 1.06
N SER A 181 -20.02 10.42 1.15
CA SER A 181 -21.19 10.84 0.35
C SER A 181 -21.94 12.01 0.98
N ILE A 182 -21.71 12.29 2.27
CA ILE A 182 -22.40 13.34 3.04
C ILE A 182 -21.51 14.61 3.16
N SER A 183 -20.20 14.48 3.01
CA SER A 183 -19.23 15.59 3.11
C SER A 183 -19.00 16.27 1.77
#